data_19fdf592ee5b307770bf7ace894a09ea
#
_entry.id   19fdf592ee5b307770bf7ace894a09ea
#
_cell.length_a   1.000
_cell.length_b   1.000
_cell.length_c   1.000
_cell.angle_alpha   90.00
_cell.angle_beta   90.00
_cell.angle_gamma   90.00
#
_symmetry.space_group_name_H-M   'P 1'
#
loop_
_entity.id
_entity.type
_entity.pdbx_description
1 polymer ?
#
loop_
_entity_poly.entity_id
_entity_poly.type
_entity_poly.pdbx_seq_one_letter_code
_entity_poly.pdbx_strand_id
1 'polypeptide(L)'
;MSGSLFTIEPEDRIVITGASGFIGSAVVRAVQAKGARVIAMVEPGADHRNLAACDAERVVADIRDPAAVRAACAGARFVFHLAAIYRFWARDPRVFYDVNVGGTLNVLDAVLASGCERLVFTSTIGVLSAVKSRDGSPSDETRYPDLAQLRGSYKGSKFVAEHEVLRACAQGLDACLVLPTFPLGPGDTGPTPTGRVVLDYLNGKMPAFTDTAMNVVHVDDLARGHVAALERGGRGRSYILGGENLSMLAILQALADCTGLPMPRLQVPLSLVLAAGAASTLVQGRLLRQEPRVPFEAARMSAAKMIFSDERARTEIGHTSRPAREAITESARWFADNGYVAARRRASIKWRA
;
A
#
# COMPACT_ATOMS: atom_id res chain seq x y z
N MET A 1 -3.73 -16.83 23.99
CA MET A 1 -2.34 -17.30 23.92
C MET A 1 -1.49 -16.03 23.79
N SER A 2 -0.60 -15.77 24.76
CA SER A 2 0.33 -14.63 24.72
C SER A 2 1.23 -14.82 23.50
N GLY A 3 1.08 -13.98 22.50
CA GLY A 3 2.01 -13.93 21.38
C GLY A 3 3.40 -13.58 21.90
N SER A 4 4.45 -14.23 21.39
CA SER A 4 5.82 -13.85 21.72
C SER A 4 6.02 -12.39 21.34
N LEU A 5 6.36 -11.57 22.30
CA LEU A 5 6.73 -10.18 22.06
C LEU A 5 8.16 -10.16 21.51
N PHE A 6 8.34 -9.58 20.33
CA PHE A 6 9.67 -9.28 19.82
C PHE A 6 10.00 -7.82 20.12
N THR A 7 11.28 -7.54 20.28
CA THR A 7 11.81 -6.19 20.38
C THR A 7 12.86 -6.01 19.30
N ILE A 8 12.81 -4.89 18.60
CA ILE A 8 13.87 -4.48 17.69
C ILE A 8 15.00 -3.90 18.54
N GLU A 9 16.15 -4.56 18.53
CA GLU A 9 17.35 -4.12 19.23
C GLU A 9 18.31 -3.37 18.29
N PRO A 10 19.13 -2.47 18.82
CA PRO A 10 20.29 -1.96 18.09
C PRO A 10 21.12 -3.13 17.55
N GLU A 11 21.65 -3.03 16.34
CA GLU A 11 22.41 -4.08 15.65
C GLU A 11 21.57 -5.22 15.05
N ASP A 12 20.27 -5.32 15.30
CA ASP A 12 19.43 -6.28 14.55
C ASP A 12 19.55 -6.04 13.04
N ARG A 13 19.92 -7.09 12.32
CA ARG A 13 19.92 -7.07 10.86
C ARG A 13 18.49 -7.28 10.34
N ILE A 14 17.90 -6.24 9.77
CA ILE A 14 16.51 -6.25 9.30
C ILE A 14 16.47 -6.00 7.80
N VAL A 15 15.92 -6.94 7.05
CA VAL A 15 15.74 -6.81 5.60
C VAL A 15 14.37 -6.24 5.29
N ILE A 16 14.32 -5.23 4.41
CA ILE A 16 13.09 -4.63 3.92
C ILE A 16 13.07 -4.73 2.41
N THR A 17 12.21 -5.57 1.85
CA THR A 17 12.04 -5.66 0.40
C THR A 17 11.11 -4.56 -0.09
N GLY A 18 11.33 -4.04 -1.30
CA GLY A 18 10.56 -2.90 -1.80
C GLY A 18 10.86 -1.60 -1.05
N ALA A 19 12.05 -1.51 -0.45
CA ALA A 19 12.47 -0.44 0.44
C ALA A 19 12.44 0.97 -0.19
N SER A 20 12.66 1.10 -1.50
CA SER A 20 12.59 2.40 -2.21
C SER A 20 11.18 2.90 -2.48
N GLY A 21 10.16 2.03 -2.34
CA GLY A 21 8.77 2.36 -2.55
C GLY A 21 8.19 3.32 -1.50
N PHE A 22 6.98 3.82 -1.74
CA PHE A 22 6.30 4.79 -0.88
C PHE A 22 6.19 4.29 0.58
N ILE A 23 5.57 3.13 0.80
CA ILE A 23 5.43 2.54 2.15
C ILE A 23 6.78 2.00 2.63
N GLY A 24 7.55 1.33 1.74
CA GLY A 24 8.81 0.70 2.11
C GLY A 24 9.82 1.68 2.71
N SER A 25 9.97 2.86 2.11
CA SER A 25 10.88 3.89 2.63
C SER A 25 10.44 4.47 3.98
N ALA A 26 9.14 4.55 4.22
CA ALA A 26 8.62 4.95 5.53
C ALA A 26 8.91 3.87 6.60
N VAL A 27 8.78 2.59 6.23
CA VAL A 27 9.15 1.46 7.11
C VAL A 27 10.66 1.46 7.39
N VAL A 28 11.52 1.74 6.38
CA VAL A 28 12.97 1.91 6.59
C VAL A 28 13.22 2.95 7.67
N ARG A 29 12.64 4.15 7.55
CA ARG A 29 12.80 5.22 8.57
C ARG A 29 12.30 4.79 9.95
N ALA A 30 11.15 4.12 10.02
CA ALA A 30 10.58 3.68 11.29
C ALA A 30 11.44 2.61 11.98
N VAL A 31 12.04 1.70 11.22
CA VAL A 31 12.95 0.66 11.75
C VAL A 31 14.29 1.27 12.17
N GLN A 32 14.85 2.19 11.38
CA GLN A 32 16.08 2.90 11.74
C GLN A 32 15.93 3.74 13.01
N ALA A 33 14.74 4.31 13.25
CA ALA A 33 14.48 5.05 14.49
C ALA A 33 14.54 4.16 15.75
N LYS A 34 14.55 2.82 15.59
CA LYS A 34 14.77 1.83 16.67
C LYS A 34 16.27 1.48 16.84
N GLY A 35 17.15 2.00 15.98
CA GLY A 35 18.58 1.73 16.01
C GLY A 35 19.04 0.50 15.23
N ALA A 36 18.15 -0.21 14.55
CA ALA A 36 18.48 -1.43 13.82
C ALA A 36 19.28 -1.17 12.54
N ARG A 37 20.06 -2.17 12.11
CA ARG A 37 20.77 -2.18 10.82
C ARG A 37 19.84 -2.61 9.70
N VAL A 38 19.46 -1.65 8.86
CA VAL A 38 18.52 -1.90 7.76
C VAL A 38 19.22 -2.28 6.48
N ILE A 39 18.82 -3.41 5.90
CA ILE A 39 19.15 -3.82 4.54
C ILE A 39 17.97 -3.48 3.64
N ALA A 40 18.14 -2.41 2.88
CA ALA A 40 17.14 -1.93 1.93
C ALA A 40 17.27 -2.68 0.61
N MET A 41 16.47 -3.72 0.42
CA MET A 41 16.42 -4.46 -0.84
C MET A 41 15.57 -3.68 -1.85
N VAL A 42 16.19 -3.29 -2.96
CA VAL A 42 15.61 -2.43 -3.99
C VAL A 42 15.65 -3.12 -5.36
N GLU A 43 14.63 -2.89 -6.17
CA GLU A 43 14.52 -3.39 -7.53
C GLU A 43 15.61 -2.76 -8.44
N PRO A 44 16.19 -3.50 -9.40
CA PRO A 44 17.07 -2.92 -10.41
C PRO A 44 16.41 -1.76 -11.15
N GLY A 45 17.09 -0.62 -11.22
CA GLY A 45 16.59 0.60 -11.86
C GLY A 45 15.54 1.40 -11.06
N ALA A 46 15.27 1.02 -9.81
CA ALA A 46 14.36 1.78 -8.94
C ALA A 46 14.86 3.19 -8.64
N ASP A 47 13.93 4.10 -8.43
CA ASP A 47 14.23 5.44 -7.91
C ASP A 47 14.54 5.36 -6.41
N HIS A 48 15.72 5.80 -6.02
CA HIS A 48 16.21 5.73 -4.64
C HIS A 48 16.06 7.05 -3.86
N ARG A 49 15.35 8.06 -4.41
CA ARG A 49 15.21 9.38 -3.75
C ARG A 49 14.63 9.27 -2.33
N ASN A 50 13.70 8.36 -2.13
CA ASN A 50 13.08 8.12 -0.81
C ASN A 50 14.05 7.58 0.24
N LEU A 51 15.18 7.01 -0.19
CA LEU A 51 16.22 6.47 0.69
C LEU A 51 17.44 7.39 0.80
N ALA A 52 17.40 8.60 0.22
CA ALA A 52 18.57 9.50 0.19
C ALA A 52 19.01 9.92 1.60
N ALA A 53 18.07 10.11 2.52
CA ALA A 53 18.33 10.48 3.91
C ALA A 53 18.37 9.28 4.88
N CYS A 54 18.33 8.05 4.36
CA CYS A 54 18.36 6.84 5.18
C CYS A 54 19.78 6.26 5.22
N ASP A 55 20.25 5.93 6.40
CA ASP A 55 21.49 5.17 6.63
C ASP A 55 21.21 3.67 6.52
N ALA A 56 20.86 3.21 5.32
CA ALA A 56 20.53 1.82 5.05
C ALA A 56 21.46 1.22 3.99
N GLU A 57 21.98 0.02 4.27
CA GLU A 57 22.70 -0.76 3.27
C GLU A 57 21.75 -1.09 2.11
N ARG A 58 22.12 -0.68 0.89
CA ARG A 58 21.28 -0.90 -0.30
C ARG A 58 21.74 -2.15 -1.03
N VAL A 59 20.83 -3.12 -1.16
CA VAL A 59 21.05 -4.33 -1.94
C VAL A 59 20.15 -4.29 -3.16
N VAL A 60 20.74 -4.19 -4.35
CA VAL A 60 19.98 -4.23 -5.61
C VAL A 60 19.71 -5.70 -5.97
N ALA A 61 18.45 -6.09 -5.93
CA ALA A 61 18.04 -7.46 -6.23
C ALA A 61 16.60 -7.49 -6.77
N ASP A 62 16.38 -8.31 -7.80
CA ASP A 62 15.04 -8.63 -8.28
C ASP A 62 14.41 -9.67 -7.35
N ILE A 63 13.22 -9.43 -6.86
CA ILE A 63 12.49 -10.36 -5.98
C ILE A 63 12.23 -11.72 -6.66
N ARG A 64 12.28 -11.78 -8.00
CA ARG A 64 12.10 -12.99 -8.79
C ARG A 64 13.37 -13.85 -8.87
N ASP A 65 14.51 -13.31 -8.46
CA ASP A 65 15.78 -14.05 -8.40
C ASP A 65 15.95 -14.69 -7.02
N PRO A 66 15.74 -16.01 -6.87
CA PRO A 66 15.81 -16.69 -5.57
C PRO A 66 17.21 -16.64 -4.95
N ALA A 67 18.28 -16.60 -5.77
CA ALA A 67 19.65 -16.54 -5.26
C ALA A 67 19.95 -15.16 -4.66
N ALA A 68 19.56 -14.09 -5.36
CA ALA A 68 19.70 -12.72 -4.89
C ALA A 68 18.87 -12.45 -3.62
N VAL A 69 17.63 -12.94 -3.56
CA VAL A 69 16.76 -12.82 -2.37
C VAL A 69 17.36 -13.57 -1.19
N ARG A 70 17.87 -14.79 -1.39
CA ARG A 70 18.52 -15.58 -0.34
C ARG A 70 19.77 -14.89 0.19
N ALA A 71 20.59 -14.32 -0.70
CA ALA A 71 21.79 -13.58 -0.31
C ALA A 71 21.43 -12.32 0.50
N ALA A 72 20.40 -11.58 0.11
CA ALA A 72 19.92 -10.41 0.84
C ALA A 72 19.41 -10.75 2.25
N CYS A 73 18.70 -11.86 2.39
CA CYS A 73 18.10 -12.32 3.66
C CYS A 73 19.09 -13.05 4.57
N ALA A 74 20.32 -13.33 4.12
CA ALA A 74 21.30 -14.06 4.92
C ALA A 74 21.61 -13.33 6.23
N GLY A 75 21.46 -14.00 7.39
CA GLY A 75 21.68 -13.44 8.71
C GLY A 75 20.66 -12.37 9.16
N ALA A 76 19.55 -12.23 8.46
CA ALA A 76 18.47 -11.34 8.89
C ALA A 76 17.76 -11.94 10.10
N ARG A 77 17.63 -11.16 11.17
CA ARG A 77 16.79 -11.51 12.30
C ARG A 77 15.31 -11.35 11.96
N PHE A 78 14.97 -10.25 11.26
CA PHE A 78 13.60 -9.95 10.85
C PHE A 78 13.54 -9.56 9.37
N VAL A 79 12.41 -9.83 8.74
CA VAL A 79 12.16 -9.44 7.34
C VAL A 79 10.81 -8.71 7.25
N PHE A 80 10.81 -7.54 6.60
CA PHE A 80 9.59 -6.88 6.14
C PHE A 80 9.48 -7.10 4.62
N HIS A 81 8.43 -7.77 4.19
CA HIS A 81 8.20 -8.03 2.77
C HIS A 81 7.13 -7.10 2.21
N LEU A 82 7.59 -6.01 1.56
CA LEU A 82 6.72 -5.01 0.93
C LEU A 82 6.81 -4.99 -0.60
N ALA A 83 7.83 -5.67 -1.18
CA ALA A 83 7.99 -5.70 -2.62
C ALA A 83 6.76 -6.32 -3.30
N ALA A 84 6.11 -5.54 -4.17
CA ALA A 84 4.96 -5.96 -4.95
C ALA A 84 4.72 -5.00 -6.11
N ILE A 85 4.13 -5.49 -7.20
CA ILE A 85 3.57 -4.61 -8.22
C ILE A 85 2.19 -4.13 -7.76
N TYR A 86 2.05 -2.80 -7.59
CA TYR A 86 0.79 -2.14 -7.27
C TYR A 86 0.33 -1.27 -8.44
N ARG A 87 -0.34 -1.90 -9.40
CA ARG A 87 -0.92 -1.27 -10.60
C ARG A 87 -2.26 -1.91 -10.92
N PHE A 88 -3.09 -1.23 -11.70
CA PHE A 88 -4.39 -1.78 -12.14
C PHE A 88 -4.37 -2.28 -13.58
N TRP A 89 -3.23 -2.18 -14.26
CA TRP A 89 -3.04 -2.68 -15.60
C TRP A 89 -1.57 -2.98 -15.88
N ALA A 90 -1.32 -4.00 -16.66
CA ALA A 90 -0.02 -4.31 -17.25
C ALA A 90 -0.23 -4.90 -18.63
N ARG A 91 0.74 -4.72 -19.52
CA ARG A 91 0.71 -5.27 -20.88
C ARG A 91 0.66 -6.81 -20.87
N ASP A 92 1.40 -7.43 -19.97
CA ASP A 92 1.35 -8.85 -19.66
C ASP A 92 0.87 -9.04 -18.21
N PRO A 93 -0.35 -9.53 -17.99
CA PRO A 93 -0.87 -9.73 -16.64
C PRO A 93 -0.12 -10.76 -15.80
N ARG A 94 0.67 -11.65 -16.43
CA ARG A 94 1.46 -12.66 -15.70
C ARG A 94 2.47 -12.04 -14.76
N VAL A 95 2.97 -10.85 -15.10
CA VAL A 95 3.93 -10.12 -14.25
C VAL A 95 3.43 -9.92 -12.82
N PHE A 96 2.12 -9.80 -12.60
CA PHE A 96 1.57 -9.68 -11.24
C PHE A 96 1.79 -10.96 -10.43
N TYR A 97 1.63 -12.12 -11.05
CA TYR A 97 1.87 -13.40 -10.38
C TYR A 97 3.35 -13.71 -10.25
N ASP A 98 4.15 -13.42 -11.26
CA ASP A 98 5.60 -13.64 -11.23
C ASP A 98 6.25 -12.83 -10.08
N VAL A 99 5.85 -11.57 -9.89
CA VAL A 99 6.39 -10.72 -8.84
C VAL A 99 5.71 -10.96 -7.50
N ASN A 100 4.36 -10.86 -7.46
CA ASN A 100 3.66 -10.87 -6.16
C ASN A 100 3.58 -12.27 -5.55
N VAL A 101 3.48 -13.32 -6.36
CA VAL A 101 3.45 -14.71 -5.86
C VAL A 101 4.83 -15.34 -5.90
N GLY A 102 5.47 -15.39 -7.08
CA GLY A 102 6.79 -15.97 -7.23
C GLY A 102 7.83 -15.28 -6.34
N GLY A 103 7.82 -13.93 -6.32
CA GLY A 103 8.69 -13.17 -5.43
C GLY A 103 8.41 -13.44 -3.95
N THR A 104 7.15 -13.58 -3.55
CA THR A 104 6.80 -13.94 -2.15
C THR A 104 7.30 -15.34 -1.79
N LEU A 105 7.16 -16.33 -2.70
CA LEU A 105 7.70 -17.68 -2.47
C LEU A 105 9.22 -17.64 -2.29
N ASN A 106 9.95 -16.87 -3.10
CA ASN A 106 11.39 -16.70 -2.94
C ASN A 106 11.77 -16.10 -1.58
N VAL A 107 10.98 -15.13 -1.08
CA VAL A 107 11.20 -14.55 0.26
C VAL A 107 10.91 -15.58 1.35
N LEU A 108 9.83 -16.35 1.24
CA LEU A 108 9.50 -17.41 2.19
C LEU A 108 10.62 -18.46 2.28
N ASP A 109 11.14 -18.91 1.14
CA ASP A 109 12.26 -19.86 1.08
C ASP A 109 13.54 -19.26 1.72
N ALA A 110 13.83 -17.98 1.45
CA ALA A 110 14.98 -17.30 2.01
C ALA A 110 14.87 -17.12 3.54
N VAL A 111 13.71 -16.75 4.04
CA VAL A 111 13.40 -16.55 5.46
C VAL A 111 13.55 -17.89 6.22
N LEU A 112 13.01 -18.97 5.67
CA LEU A 112 13.14 -20.32 6.26
C LEU A 112 14.59 -20.80 6.27
N ALA A 113 15.34 -20.51 5.21
CA ALA A 113 16.74 -20.93 5.11
C ALA A 113 17.69 -20.08 5.98
N SER A 114 17.37 -18.82 6.26
CA SER A 114 18.22 -17.92 7.06
C SER A 114 18.02 -18.05 8.57
N GLY A 115 16.99 -18.78 9.03
CA GLY A 115 16.64 -18.84 10.45
C GLY A 115 16.04 -17.52 10.98
N CYS A 116 15.45 -16.72 10.10
CA CYS A 116 14.76 -15.47 10.48
C CYS A 116 13.70 -15.74 11.54
N GLU A 117 13.68 -14.92 12.60
CA GLU A 117 12.76 -15.11 13.74
C GLU A 117 11.32 -14.71 13.38
N ARG A 118 11.13 -13.65 12.54
CA ARG A 118 9.79 -13.19 12.14
C ARG A 118 9.79 -12.51 10.80
N LEU A 119 8.71 -12.77 10.03
CA LEU A 119 8.36 -12.08 8.79
C LEU A 119 7.12 -11.20 8.99
N VAL A 120 7.16 -9.94 8.55
CA VAL A 120 5.96 -9.10 8.37
C VAL A 120 5.66 -9.01 6.88
N PHE A 121 4.55 -9.58 6.46
CA PHE A 121 4.09 -9.55 5.07
C PHE A 121 3.10 -8.41 4.84
N THR A 122 3.37 -7.56 3.86
CA THR A 122 2.45 -6.49 3.47
C THR A 122 1.48 -6.98 2.40
N SER A 123 0.25 -7.26 2.81
CA SER A 123 -0.87 -7.56 1.92
C SER A 123 -1.60 -6.27 1.49
N THR A 124 -2.90 -6.27 1.41
CA THR A 124 -3.76 -5.14 1.04
C THR A 124 -5.19 -5.39 1.49
N ILE A 125 -5.92 -4.34 1.87
CA ILE A 125 -7.38 -4.48 2.06
C ILE A 125 -8.11 -4.93 0.77
N GLY A 126 -7.44 -4.84 -0.37
CA GLY A 126 -7.99 -5.32 -1.64
C GLY A 126 -8.34 -6.81 -1.64
N VAL A 127 -7.69 -7.64 -0.81
CA VAL A 127 -7.98 -9.07 -0.66
C VAL A 127 -9.25 -9.31 0.17
N LEU A 128 -9.60 -8.38 1.06
CA LEU A 128 -10.82 -8.43 1.86
C LEU A 128 -12.02 -7.91 1.07
N SER A 129 -11.78 -7.16 0.00
CA SER A 129 -12.69 -6.37 -0.81
C SER A 129 -14.14 -6.29 -0.32
N ALA A 130 -14.54 -5.07 -0.05
CA ALA A 130 -15.88 -4.50 -0.01
C ALA A 130 -17.06 -5.51 -0.04
N VAL A 131 -17.10 -6.46 0.88
CA VAL A 131 -18.33 -7.13 1.20
C VAL A 131 -19.22 -6.05 1.80
N LYS A 132 -20.22 -5.60 1.04
CA LYS A 132 -21.23 -4.70 1.57
C LYS A 132 -21.82 -5.37 2.79
N SER A 133 -21.44 -4.91 3.98
CA SER A 133 -22.19 -5.24 5.17
C SER A 133 -23.64 -4.81 4.93
N ARG A 134 -24.61 -5.68 5.20
CA ARG A 134 -26.03 -5.34 5.05
C ARG A 134 -26.45 -4.18 5.94
N ASP A 135 -25.74 -3.97 7.04
CA ASP A 135 -25.98 -2.93 8.04
C ASP A 135 -25.11 -1.68 7.85
N GLY A 136 -24.24 -1.63 6.82
CA GLY A 136 -23.34 -0.50 6.55
C GLY A 136 -22.12 -0.46 7.47
N SER A 137 -21.87 -1.47 8.33
CA SER A 137 -20.70 -1.50 9.21
C SER A 137 -19.40 -1.63 8.40
N PRO A 138 -18.27 -1.08 8.91
CA PRO A 138 -16.95 -1.27 8.30
C PRO A 138 -16.58 -2.75 8.18
N SER A 139 -15.89 -3.12 7.08
CA SER A 139 -15.31 -4.45 6.92
C SER A 139 -14.10 -4.63 7.83
N ASP A 140 -13.85 -5.86 8.25
CA ASP A 140 -12.71 -6.26 9.07
C ASP A 140 -11.94 -7.43 8.44
N GLU A 141 -10.90 -7.90 9.13
CA GLU A 141 -10.02 -8.99 8.68
C GLU A 141 -10.69 -10.37 8.63
N THR A 142 -11.93 -10.51 9.01
CA THR A 142 -12.68 -11.78 8.93
C THR A 142 -13.47 -11.93 7.65
N ARG A 143 -13.61 -10.85 6.88
CA ARG A 143 -14.50 -10.80 5.70
C ARG A 143 -13.73 -11.00 4.40
N TYR A 144 -13.39 -12.23 4.09
CA TYR A 144 -12.86 -12.59 2.78
C TYR A 144 -13.98 -12.63 1.73
N PRO A 145 -13.70 -12.16 0.51
CA PRO A 145 -14.66 -12.22 -0.59
C PRO A 145 -14.74 -13.63 -1.18
N ASP A 146 -15.84 -13.93 -1.87
CA ASP A 146 -15.88 -15.07 -2.77
C ASP A 146 -14.80 -14.96 -3.85
N LEU A 147 -14.23 -16.09 -4.29
CA LEU A 147 -13.18 -16.11 -5.34
C LEU A 147 -13.60 -15.38 -6.61
N ALA A 148 -14.92 -15.42 -6.94
CA ALA A 148 -15.48 -14.68 -8.09
C ALA A 148 -15.35 -13.14 -7.96
N GLN A 149 -15.18 -12.63 -6.75
CA GLN A 149 -15.01 -11.19 -6.47
C GLN A 149 -13.55 -10.74 -6.52
N LEU A 150 -12.60 -11.68 -6.45
CA LEU A 150 -11.14 -11.44 -6.57
C LEU A 150 -10.70 -11.25 -8.04
N ARG A 151 -11.59 -10.68 -8.86
CA ARG A 151 -11.28 -10.40 -10.27
C ARG A 151 -10.27 -9.24 -10.35
N GLY A 152 -9.28 -9.41 -11.24
CA GLY A 152 -8.20 -8.48 -11.46
C GLY A 152 -6.85 -9.09 -11.04
N SER A 153 -5.84 -8.87 -11.87
CA SER A 153 -4.54 -9.51 -11.70
C SER A 153 -3.84 -9.10 -10.42
N TYR A 154 -3.97 -7.83 -10.02
CA TYR A 154 -3.39 -7.33 -8.78
C TYR A 154 -4.02 -7.99 -7.54
N LYS A 155 -5.36 -7.92 -7.41
CA LYS A 155 -6.05 -8.50 -6.25
C LYS A 155 -5.85 -10.01 -6.17
N GLY A 156 -6.01 -10.71 -7.29
CA GLY A 156 -5.81 -12.15 -7.37
C GLY A 156 -4.40 -12.57 -6.96
N SER A 157 -3.37 -11.89 -7.48
CA SER A 157 -1.98 -12.20 -7.12
C SER A 157 -1.66 -11.92 -5.65
N LYS A 158 -2.17 -10.82 -5.07
CA LYS A 158 -1.99 -10.52 -3.64
C LYS A 158 -2.73 -11.50 -2.75
N PHE A 159 -3.93 -11.94 -3.15
CA PHE A 159 -4.68 -12.97 -2.43
C PHE A 159 -3.93 -14.30 -2.40
N VAL A 160 -3.41 -14.76 -3.55
CA VAL A 160 -2.62 -15.99 -3.62
C VAL A 160 -1.34 -15.86 -2.77
N ALA A 161 -0.60 -14.75 -2.89
CA ALA A 161 0.60 -14.52 -2.09
C ALA A 161 0.32 -14.53 -0.59
N GLU A 162 -0.79 -13.91 -0.14
CA GLU A 162 -1.23 -13.93 1.25
C GLU A 162 -1.48 -15.36 1.75
N HIS A 163 -2.15 -16.18 0.94
CA HIS A 163 -2.43 -17.59 1.29
C HIS A 163 -1.17 -18.44 1.35
N GLU A 164 -0.15 -18.17 0.52
CA GLU A 164 1.15 -18.83 0.64
C GLU A 164 1.85 -18.48 1.95
N VAL A 165 1.79 -17.23 2.39
CA VAL A 165 2.30 -16.82 3.71
C VAL A 165 1.53 -17.51 4.85
N LEU A 166 0.20 -17.54 4.78
CA LEU A 166 -0.63 -18.24 5.79
C LEU A 166 -0.35 -19.75 5.80
N ARG A 167 -0.12 -20.37 4.64
CA ARG A 167 0.30 -21.77 4.54
C ARG A 167 1.65 -22.00 5.23
N ALA A 168 2.63 -21.10 5.00
CA ALA A 168 3.93 -21.18 5.68
C ALA A 168 3.78 -20.99 7.20
N CYS A 169 2.87 -20.12 7.66
CA CYS A 169 2.56 -20.01 9.11
C CYS A 169 1.99 -21.29 9.69
N ALA A 170 1.12 -21.99 8.96
CA ALA A 170 0.58 -23.29 9.40
C ALA A 170 1.68 -24.36 9.47
N GLN A 171 2.77 -24.22 8.72
CA GLN A 171 3.94 -25.10 8.73
C GLN A 171 5.02 -24.69 9.75
N GLY A 172 4.79 -23.63 10.51
CA GLY A 172 5.67 -23.24 11.63
C GLY A 172 6.39 -21.90 11.47
N LEU A 173 6.36 -21.25 10.28
CA LEU A 173 6.94 -19.92 10.11
C LEU A 173 6.25 -18.92 11.04
N ASP A 174 7.03 -18.14 11.79
CA ASP A 174 6.48 -16.99 12.51
C ASP A 174 6.36 -15.80 11.53
N ALA A 175 5.15 -15.57 11.04
CA ALA A 175 4.83 -14.41 10.25
C ALA A 175 3.48 -13.82 10.64
N CYS A 176 3.36 -12.50 10.51
CA CYS A 176 2.09 -11.79 10.60
C CYS A 176 1.87 -10.95 9.32
N LEU A 177 0.62 -10.58 9.10
CA LEU A 177 0.22 -9.91 7.88
C LEU A 177 -0.32 -8.52 8.21
N VAL A 178 0.03 -7.52 7.42
CA VAL A 178 -0.52 -6.18 7.53
C VAL A 178 -1.23 -5.80 6.25
N LEU A 179 -2.38 -5.18 6.38
CA LEU A 179 -3.26 -4.80 5.28
C LEU A 179 -3.40 -3.28 5.24
N PRO A 180 -2.55 -2.59 4.46
CA PRO A 180 -2.68 -1.16 4.25
C PRO A 180 -4.02 -0.80 3.62
N THR A 181 -4.61 0.32 4.07
CA THR A 181 -5.86 0.86 3.54
C THR A 181 -5.58 1.82 2.37
N PHE A 182 -5.77 3.11 2.56
CA PHE A 182 -5.54 4.15 1.55
C PHE A 182 -4.44 5.10 2.05
N PRO A 183 -3.15 4.73 1.87
CA PRO A 183 -2.04 5.52 2.38
C PRO A 183 -1.88 6.82 1.59
N LEU A 184 -1.73 7.92 2.32
CA LEU A 184 -1.35 9.25 1.83
C LEU A 184 -0.20 9.80 2.68
N GLY A 185 0.55 10.74 2.15
CA GLY A 185 1.65 11.39 2.84
C GLY A 185 2.81 11.72 1.91
N PRO A 186 3.96 12.15 2.47
CA PRO A 186 5.16 12.48 1.71
C PRO A 186 5.89 11.24 1.20
N GLY A 187 6.55 11.36 0.05
CA GLY A 187 7.42 10.30 -0.50
C GLY A 187 6.77 9.42 -1.57
N ASP A 188 5.60 9.75 -2.10
CA ASP A 188 4.97 9.00 -3.19
C ASP A 188 5.60 9.35 -4.55
N THR A 189 6.87 8.97 -4.74
CA THR A 189 7.71 9.33 -5.90
C THR A 189 7.24 8.73 -7.21
N GLY A 190 6.65 7.56 -7.17
CA GLY A 190 6.00 6.95 -8.34
C GLY A 190 4.50 6.96 -8.15
N PRO A 191 3.79 8.09 -8.37
CA PRO A 191 2.47 8.32 -7.83
C PRO A 191 1.58 7.07 -7.83
N THR A 192 1.37 6.55 -6.62
CA THR A 192 0.55 5.34 -6.41
C THR A 192 -0.89 5.62 -6.83
N PRO A 193 -1.72 4.60 -7.07
CA PRO A 193 -3.14 4.80 -7.33
C PRO A 193 -3.85 5.66 -6.27
N THR A 194 -3.40 5.61 -5.00
CA THR A 194 -3.95 6.44 -3.92
C THR A 194 -3.47 7.89 -4.03
N GLY A 195 -2.17 8.11 -4.21
CA GLY A 195 -1.61 9.45 -4.37
C GLY A 195 -2.06 10.16 -5.65
N ARG A 196 -2.42 9.42 -6.71
CA ARG A 196 -2.98 9.99 -7.94
C ARG A 196 -4.29 10.74 -7.71
N VAL A 197 -5.11 10.36 -6.74
CA VAL A 197 -6.32 11.10 -6.37
C VAL A 197 -5.96 12.53 -5.96
N VAL A 198 -4.96 12.68 -5.11
CA VAL A 198 -4.45 13.99 -4.68
C VAL A 198 -3.80 14.73 -5.84
N LEU A 199 -2.93 14.05 -6.58
CA LEU A 199 -2.18 14.65 -7.69
C LEU A 199 -3.08 15.12 -8.84
N ASP A 200 -4.09 14.34 -9.21
CA ASP A 200 -5.05 14.70 -10.27
C ASP A 200 -5.93 15.87 -9.84
N TYR A 201 -6.32 15.94 -8.58
CA TYR A 201 -6.99 17.13 -8.03
C TYR A 201 -6.10 18.37 -8.14
N LEU A 202 -4.86 18.31 -7.67
CA LEU A 202 -3.93 19.44 -7.71
C LEU A 202 -3.69 19.93 -9.14
N ASN A 203 -3.57 19.02 -10.09
CA ASN A 203 -3.37 19.35 -11.51
C ASN A 203 -4.66 19.74 -12.25
N GLY A 204 -5.84 19.69 -11.60
CA GLY A 204 -7.13 20.00 -12.22
C GLY A 204 -7.56 18.95 -13.26
N LYS A 205 -7.08 17.73 -13.12
CA LYS A 205 -7.40 16.61 -14.00
C LYS A 205 -8.61 15.80 -13.53
N MET A 206 -9.27 16.23 -12.46
CA MET A 206 -10.46 15.61 -11.88
C MET A 206 -11.70 16.47 -12.15
N PRO A 207 -12.37 16.33 -13.32
CA PRO A 207 -13.55 17.14 -13.65
C PRO A 207 -14.78 16.72 -12.87
N ALA A 208 -14.82 15.48 -12.38
CA ALA A 208 -15.95 14.88 -11.70
C ALA A 208 -15.49 13.84 -10.70
N PHE A 209 -16.36 13.46 -9.77
CA PHE A 209 -16.12 12.39 -8.79
C PHE A 209 -17.35 11.48 -8.64
N THR A 210 -17.18 10.34 -7.98
CA THR A 210 -18.26 9.38 -7.68
C THR A 210 -18.56 9.33 -6.18
N ASP A 211 -19.76 8.86 -5.82
CA ASP A 211 -20.09 8.55 -4.42
C ASP A 211 -19.35 7.25 -4.01
N THR A 212 -18.18 7.45 -3.46
CA THR A 212 -17.35 6.37 -2.88
C THR A 212 -16.76 6.80 -1.55
N ALA A 213 -16.20 5.88 -0.80
CA ALA A 213 -15.54 6.14 0.47
C ALA A 213 -14.26 5.31 0.58
N MET A 214 -13.28 5.81 1.33
CA MET A 214 -11.98 5.20 1.53
C MET A 214 -11.53 5.37 2.98
N ASN A 215 -10.81 4.39 3.49
CA ASN A 215 -10.17 4.48 4.80
C ASN A 215 -8.77 5.09 4.63
N VAL A 216 -8.59 6.36 4.97
CA VAL A 216 -7.36 7.12 4.77
C VAL A 216 -6.42 6.96 5.96
N VAL A 217 -5.16 6.63 5.71
CA VAL A 217 -4.12 6.50 6.72
C VAL A 217 -2.85 7.26 6.30
N HIS A 218 -2.16 7.87 7.28
CA HIS A 218 -0.86 8.49 7.00
C HIS A 218 0.23 7.44 6.81
N VAL A 219 1.11 7.62 5.83
CA VAL A 219 2.17 6.66 5.49
C VAL A 219 3.11 6.35 6.65
N ASP A 220 3.44 7.35 7.49
CA ASP A 220 4.32 7.13 8.65
C ASP A 220 3.59 6.39 9.78
N ASP A 221 2.26 6.58 9.93
CA ASP A 221 1.47 5.81 10.89
C ASP A 221 1.35 4.36 10.45
N LEU A 222 1.17 4.16 9.17
CA LEU A 222 1.22 2.85 8.53
C LEU A 222 2.58 2.17 8.77
N ALA A 223 3.69 2.90 8.63
CA ALA A 223 5.04 2.38 8.89
C ALA A 223 5.23 1.99 10.37
N ARG A 224 4.74 2.82 11.31
CA ARG A 224 4.72 2.46 12.74
C ARG A 224 3.87 1.22 13.02
N GLY A 225 2.75 1.07 12.30
CA GLY A 225 1.92 -0.13 12.36
C GLY A 225 2.65 -1.40 11.91
N HIS A 226 3.52 -1.32 10.89
CA HIS A 226 4.37 -2.45 10.49
C HIS A 226 5.34 -2.85 11.61
N VAL A 227 5.99 -1.88 12.24
CA VAL A 227 6.89 -2.12 13.37
C VAL A 227 6.11 -2.73 14.54
N ALA A 228 4.95 -2.19 14.87
CA ALA A 228 4.09 -2.73 15.93
C ALA A 228 3.62 -4.17 15.64
N ALA A 229 3.33 -4.48 14.36
CA ALA A 229 2.98 -5.84 13.95
C ALA A 229 4.18 -6.80 14.09
N LEU A 230 5.40 -6.35 13.80
CA LEU A 230 6.60 -7.16 14.07
C LEU A 230 6.74 -7.44 15.57
N GLU A 231 6.61 -6.41 16.40
CA GLU A 231 6.86 -6.53 17.84
C GLU A 231 5.76 -7.32 18.58
N ARG A 232 4.49 -7.18 18.17
CA ARG A 232 3.32 -7.66 18.95
C ARG A 232 2.34 -8.52 18.16
N GLY A 233 2.49 -8.60 16.83
CA GLY A 233 1.55 -9.35 16.00
C GLY A 233 1.54 -10.85 16.31
N GLY A 234 0.39 -11.46 16.28
CA GLY A 234 0.25 -12.92 16.41
C GLY A 234 0.63 -13.64 15.13
N ARG A 235 1.23 -14.83 15.24
CA ARG A 235 1.55 -15.69 14.09
C ARG A 235 0.30 -16.03 13.28
N GLY A 236 0.35 -15.81 11.97
CA GLY A 236 -0.76 -16.02 11.04
C GLY A 236 -1.92 -15.04 11.20
N ARG A 237 -1.75 -13.97 12.01
CA ARG A 237 -2.77 -12.93 12.19
C ARG A 237 -2.61 -11.83 11.16
N SER A 238 -3.74 -11.36 10.66
CA SER A 238 -3.82 -10.20 9.77
C SER A 238 -4.30 -8.97 10.54
N TYR A 239 -3.74 -7.80 10.22
CA TYR A 239 -4.03 -6.52 10.85
C TYR A 239 -4.28 -5.45 9.79
N ILE A 240 -5.48 -4.88 9.75
CA ILE A 240 -5.78 -3.71 8.93
C ILE A 240 -5.07 -2.52 9.56
N LEU A 241 -4.12 -1.93 8.84
CA LEU A 241 -3.47 -0.70 9.26
C LEU A 241 -4.21 0.47 8.60
N GLY A 242 -5.25 0.92 9.27
CA GLY A 242 -6.19 1.93 8.82
C GLY A 242 -6.08 3.26 9.56
N GLY A 243 -6.98 4.16 9.19
CA GLY A 243 -7.19 5.45 9.83
C GLY A 243 -8.67 5.84 9.75
N GLU A 244 -8.98 7.00 9.18
CA GLU A 244 -10.35 7.50 9.11
C GLU A 244 -11.08 7.05 7.83
N ASN A 245 -12.32 6.63 7.99
CA ASN A 245 -13.24 6.36 6.89
C ASN A 245 -13.85 7.68 6.37
N LEU A 246 -13.45 8.13 5.19
CA LEU A 246 -13.90 9.36 4.57
C LEU A 246 -14.61 9.10 3.26
N SER A 247 -15.69 9.87 2.99
CA SER A 247 -16.26 9.93 1.64
C SER A 247 -15.30 10.63 0.67
N MET A 248 -15.40 10.34 -0.62
CA MET A 248 -14.63 11.08 -1.65
C MET A 248 -14.91 12.59 -1.56
N LEU A 249 -16.14 12.97 -1.26
CA LEU A 249 -16.51 14.36 -1.06
C LEU A 249 -15.72 15.00 0.10
N ALA A 250 -15.59 14.30 1.24
CA ALA A 250 -14.82 14.78 2.39
C ALA A 250 -13.33 14.91 2.09
N ILE A 251 -12.76 13.96 1.33
CA ILE A 251 -11.36 14.04 0.87
C ILE A 251 -11.17 15.26 -0.03
N LEU A 252 -12.05 15.48 -0.99
CA LEU A 252 -12.00 16.65 -1.89
C LEU A 252 -12.20 17.96 -1.14
N GLN A 253 -13.06 17.98 -0.13
CA GLN A 253 -13.24 19.16 0.73
C GLN A 253 -11.95 19.45 1.52
N ALA A 254 -11.32 18.44 2.13
CA ALA A 254 -10.05 18.61 2.83
C ALA A 254 -8.95 19.17 1.91
N LEU A 255 -8.88 18.67 0.65
CA LEU A 255 -7.97 19.19 -0.35
C LEU A 255 -8.29 20.65 -0.73
N ALA A 256 -9.56 21.01 -0.88
CA ALA A 256 -9.96 22.38 -1.17
C ALA A 256 -9.64 23.33 -0.02
N ASP A 257 -9.89 22.88 1.21
CA ASP A 257 -9.62 23.65 2.42
C ASP A 257 -8.13 23.95 2.58
N CYS A 258 -7.27 22.94 2.41
CA CYS A 258 -5.82 23.14 2.60
C CYS A 258 -5.12 23.86 1.43
N THR A 259 -5.65 23.73 0.19
CA THR A 259 -5.00 24.30 -1.01
C THR A 259 -5.63 25.60 -1.52
N GLY A 260 -6.87 25.89 -1.14
CA GLY A 260 -7.65 26.99 -1.71
C GLY A 260 -8.05 26.77 -3.17
N LEU A 261 -7.84 25.59 -3.73
CA LEU A 261 -8.24 25.26 -5.10
C LEU A 261 -9.73 24.85 -5.15
N PRO A 262 -10.43 25.13 -6.26
CA PRO A 262 -11.84 24.77 -6.37
C PRO A 262 -12.05 23.25 -6.42
N MET A 263 -13.09 22.78 -5.73
CA MET A 263 -13.57 21.40 -5.80
C MET A 263 -14.20 21.06 -7.16
N PRO A 264 -14.08 19.79 -7.61
CA PRO A 264 -14.94 19.28 -8.68
C PRO A 264 -16.41 19.41 -8.28
N ARG A 265 -17.25 19.96 -9.19
CA ARG A 265 -18.68 20.21 -8.89
C ARG A 265 -19.61 19.09 -9.37
N LEU A 266 -19.12 18.28 -10.30
CA LEU A 266 -19.93 17.25 -10.95
C LEU A 266 -19.76 15.90 -10.25
N GLN A 267 -20.81 15.40 -9.64
CA GLN A 267 -20.89 14.02 -9.19
C GLN A 267 -21.50 13.18 -10.30
N VAL A 268 -20.79 12.12 -10.72
CA VAL A 268 -21.25 11.23 -11.79
C VAL A 268 -21.69 9.88 -11.24
N PRO A 269 -22.75 9.28 -11.83
CA PRO A 269 -23.18 7.94 -11.48
C PRO A 269 -22.06 6.91 -11.73
N LEU A 270 -21.93 5.94 -10.83
CA LEU A 270 -20.94 4.89 -10.92
C LEU A 270 -21.01 4.09 -12.23
N SER A 271 -22.22 3.88 -12.76
CA SER A 271 -22.43 3.19 -14.04
C SER A 271 -21.68 3.83 -15.20
N LEU A 272 -21.60 5.17 -15.22
CA LEU A 272 -20.83 5.89 -16.25
C LEU A 272 -19.32 5.67 -16.09
N VAL A 273 -18.81 5.64 -14.86
CA VAL A 273 -17.38 5.35 -14.60
C VAL A 273 -17.03 3.93 -14.98
N LEU A 274 -17.90 2.96 -14.68
CA LEU A 274 -17.71 1.57 -15.10
C LEU A 274 -17.75 1.42 -16.62
N ALA A 275 -18.67 2.08 -17.31
CA ALA A 275 -18.74 2.09 -18.76
C ALA A 275 -17.50 2.73 -19.40
N ALA A 276 -17.06 3.88 -18.88
CA ALA A 276 -15.83 4.55 -19.33
C ALA A 276 -14.58 3.70 -19.10
N GLY A 277 -14.49 3.03 -17.94
CA GLY A 277 -13.39 2.11 -17.61
C GLY A 277 -13.37 0.90 -18.54
N ALA A 278 -14.53 0.31 -18.85
CA ALA A 278 -14.64 -0.80 -19.79
C ALA A 278 -14.21 -0.39 -21.20
N ALA A 279 -14.74 0.73 -21.72
CA ALA A 279 -14.36 1.27 -23.02
C ALA A 279 -12.87 1.62 -23.12
N SER A 280 -12.32 2.31 -22.09
CA SER A 280 -10.90 2.67 -22.02
C SER A 280 -10.01 1.42 -22.01
N THR A 281 -10.36 0.40 -21.23
CA THR A 281 -9.60 -0.86 -21.14
C THR A 281 -9.68 -1.66 -22.45
N LEU A 282 -10.84 -1.67 -23.11
CA LEU A 282 -10.99 -2.34 -24.40
C LEU A 282 -10.15 -1.65 -25.49
N VAL A 283 -10.32 -0.34 -25.64
CA VAL A 283 -9.66 0.41 -26.72
C VAL A 283 -8.18 0.57 -26.43
N GLN A 284 -7.82 1.19 -25.31
CA GLN A 284 -6.42 1.49 -25.02
C GLN A 284 -5.65 0.25 -24.55
N GLY A 285 -6.25 -0.55 -23.64
CA GLY A 285 -5.57 -1.70 -23.05
C GLY A 285 -5.42 -2.88 -24.01
N ARG A 286 -6.50 -3.28 -24.71
CA ARG A 286 -6.46 -4.47 -25.58
C ARG A 286 -6.07 -4.14 -27.02
N LEU A 287 -6.69 -3.13 -27.64
CA LEU A 287 -6.44 -2.81 -29.05
C LEU A 287 -5.12 -2.08 -29.22
N LEU A 288 -4.88 -1.01 -28.46
CA LEU A 288 -3.66 -0.18 -28.59
C LEU A 288 -2.49 -0.67 -27.73
N ARG A 289 -2.71 -1.63 -26.82
CA ARG A 289 -1.71 -2.16 -25.87
C ARG A 289 -1.00 -1.06 -25.07
N GLN A 290 -1.73 -0.01 -24.72
CA GLN A 290 -1.29 1.12 -23.90
C GLN A 290 -2.03 1.13 -22.57
N GLU A 291 -1.43 1.76 -21.56
CA GLU A 291 -2.10 1.90 -20.26
C GLU A 291 -3.41 2.67 -20.41
N PRO A 292 -4.56 2.09 -20.01
CA PRO A 292 -5.85 2.76 -20.07
C PRO A 292 -5.86 4.00 -19.20
N ARG A 293 -6.44 5.10 -19.68
CA ARG A 293 -6.63 6.31 -18.86
C ARG A 293 -7.46 6.03 -17.61
N VAL A 294 -8.46 5.18 -17.75
CA VAL A 294 -9.29 4.68 -16.66
C VAL A 294 -9.28 3.14 -16.75
N PRO A 295 -8.37 2.45 -16.04
CA PRO A 295 -8.39 0.99 -15.99
C PRO A 295 -9.72 0.49 -15.41
N PHE A 296 -10.32 -0.52 -16.01
CA PHE A 296 -11.60 -1.08 -15.54
C PHE A 296 -11.52 -1.61 -14.10
N GLU A 297 -10.36 -2.13 -13.70
CA GLU A 297 -10.12 -2.57 -12.33
C GLU A 297 -10.17 -1.39 -11.34
N ALA A 298 -9.59 -0.24 -11.69
CA ALA A 298 -9.68 0.99 -10.89
C ALA A 298 -11.12 1.49 -10.78
N ALA A 299 -11.86 1.50 -11.91
CA ALA A 299 -13.28 1.87 -11.93
C ALA A 299 -14.12 0.94 -11.02
N ARG A 300 -13.86 -0.37 -11.04
CA ARG A 300 -14.53 -1.33 -10.15
C ARG A 300 -14.18 -1.14 -8.67
N MET A 301 -12.94 -0.79 -8.37
CA MET A 301 -12.56 -0.46 -6.98
C MET A 301 -13.28 0.79 -6.47
N SER A 302 -13.43 1.81 -7.32
CA SER A 302 -14.21 3.00 -6.98
C SER A 302 -15.70 2.71 -6.78
N ALA A 303 -16.19 1.56 -7.27
CA ALA A 303 -17.58 1.12 -7.09
C ALA A 303 -17.90 0.67 -5.67
N ALA A 304 -16.89 0.33 -4.90
CA ALA A 304 -17.06 -0.17 -3.54
C ALA A 304 -16.73 0.94 -2.53
N LYS A 305 -17.56 1.12 -1.52
CA LYS A 305 -17.21 1.93 -0.35
C LYS A 305 -16.18 1.14 0.44
N MET A 306 -14.91 1.54 0.33
CA MET A 306 -13.76 0.91 0.97
C MET A 306 -13.64 1.42 2.42
N ILE A 307 -14.63 1.10 3.24
CA ILE A 307 -14.67 1.43 4.66
C ILE A 307 -14.27 0.22 5.48
N PHE A 308 -13.29 0.40 6.37
CA PHE A 308 -12.66 -0.68 7.12
C PHE A 308 -12.53 -0.30 8.59
N SER A 309 -12.50 -1.32 9.47
CA SER A 309 -12.18 -1.19 10.87
C SER A 309 -10.75 -1.66 11.12
N ASP A 310 -9.98 -0.86 11.82
CA ASP A 310 -8.64 -1.16 12.30
C ASP A 310 -8.63 -1.58 13.78
N GLU A 311 -9.81 -1.93 14.32
CA GLU A 311 -10.01 -2.23 15.75
C GLU A 311 -9.07 -3.34 16.25
N ARG A 312 -8.86 -4.39 15.44
CA ARG A 312 -7.92 -5.45 15.78
C ARG A 312 -6.49 -4.93 15.91
N ALA A 313 -6.04 -4.10 14.96
CA ALA A 313 -4.70 -3.52 15.00
C ALA A 313 -4.55 -2.59 16.22
N ARG A 314 -5.57 -1.82 16.55
CA ARG A 314 -5.57 -0.93 17.71
C ARG A 314 -5.48 -1.70 19.04
N THR A 315 -6.26 -2.75 19.18
CA THR A 315 -6.36 -3.50 20.43
C THR A 315 -5.22 -4.49 20.65
N GLU A 316 -4.78 -5.20 19.60
CA GLU A 316 -3.79 -6.26 19.71
C GLU A 316 -2.35 -5.76 19.56
N ILE A 317 -2.09 -4.80 18.66
CA ILE A 317 -0.73 -4.32 18.40
C ILE A 317 -0.52 -2.84 18.77
N GLY A 318 -1.56 -2.13 19.21
CA GLY A 318 -1.46 -0.73 19.60
C GLY A 318 -1.28 0.24 18.41
N HIS A 319 -1.84 -0.11 17.25
CA HIS A 319 -1.84 0.79 16.09
C HIS A 319 -2.60 2.09 16.41
N THR A 320 -2.05 3.21 15.97
CA THR A 320 -2.68 4.52 16.09
C THR A 320 -2.49 5.29 14.79
N SER A 321 -3.47 6.08 14.41
CA SER A 321 -3.40 6.95 13.25
C SER A 321 -3.75 8.39 13.64
N ARG A 322 -3.04 9.34 13.02
CA ARG A 322 -3.39 10.76 13.11
C ARG A 322 -4.61 11.07 12.24
N PRO A 323 -5.22 12.25 12.38
CA PRO A 323 -6.34 12.67 11.54
C PRO A 323 -5.99 12.59 10.05
N ALA A 324 -6.90 12.06 9.24
CA ALA A 324 -6.70 11.90 7.80
C ALA A 324 -6.41 13.23 7.08
N ARG A 325 -6.90 14.35 7.62
CA ARG A 325 -6.60 15.68 7.10
C ARG A 325 -5.10 15.98 7.05
N GLU A 326 -4.33 15.52 8.01
CA GLU A 326 -2.87 15.68 8.01
C GLU A 326 -2.25 14.90 6.85
N ALA A 327 -2.61 13.63 6.66
CA ALA A 327 -2.14 12.80 5.56
C ALA A 327 -2.45 13.43 4.19
N ILE A 328 -3.67 13.95 4.02
CA ILE A 328 -4.12 14.63 2.81
C ILE A 328 -3.30 15.91 2.57
N THR A 329 -3.13 16.74 3.60
CA THR A 329 -2.42 18.02 3.50
C THR A 329 -0.94 17.80 3.20
N GLU A 330 -0.28 16.88 3.91
CA GLU A 330 1.14 16.58 3.71
C GLU A 330 1.40 15.95 2.34
N SER A 331 0.52 15.06 1.89
CA SER A 331 0.58 14.52 0.52
C SER A 331 0.47 15.62 -0.54
N ALA A 332 -0.49 16.54 -0.38
CA ALA A 332 -0.68 17.65 -1.30
C ALA A 332 0.53 18.59 -1.33
N ARG A 333 1.07 18.94 -0.17
CA ARG A 333 2.30 19.76 -0.05
C ARG A 333 3.47 19.08 -0.71
N TRP A 334 3.69 17.80 -0.39
CA TRP A 334 4.80 17.05 -0.95
C TRP A 334 4.78 17.00 -2.48
N PHE A 335 3.64 16.70 -3.10
CA PHE A 335 3.52 16.73 -4.56
C PHE A 335 3.77 18.11 -5.16
N ALA A 336 3.29 19.18 -4.52
CA ALA A 336 3.51 20.54 -4.97
C ALA A 336 4.99 20.95 -4.89
N ASP A 337 5.68 20.56 -3.81
CA ASP A 337 7.08 20.95 -3.54
C ASP A 337 8.09 20.13 -4.34
N ASN A 338 7.74 18.90 -4.73
CA ASN A 338 8.63 18.00 -5.48
C ASN A 338 8.39 18.01 -7.00
N GLY A 339 7.70 19.03 -7.54
CA GLY A 339 7.61 19.25 -8.99
C GLY A 339 6.58 18.42 -9.73
N TYR A 340 5.67 17.73 -9.04
CA TYR A 340 4.61 16.92 -9.66
C TYR A 340 3.42 17.77 -10.11
N VAL A 341 3.28 18.99 -9.57
CA VAL A 341 2.20 19.91 -9.91
C VAL A 341 2.68 20.92 -10.93
N ALA A 342 1.93 21.06 -12.03
CA ALA A 342 2.25 22.01 -13.10
C ALA A 342 2.41 23.43 -12.54
N ALA A 343 3.43 24.17 -13.00
CA ALA A 343 3.82 25.49 -12.45
C ALA A 343 2.64 26.47 -12.34
N ARG A 344 1.79 26.54 -13.37
CA ARG A 344 0.58 27.40 -13.37
C ARG A 344 -0.39 27.02 -12.26
N ARG A 345 -0.57 25.73 -12.00
CA ARG A 345 -1.47 25.23 -10.94
C ARG A 345 -0.85 25.45 -9.56
N ARG A 346 0.45 25.19 -9.43
CA ARG A 346 1.19 25.45 -8.19
C ARG A 346 1.09 26.89 -7.75
N ALA A 347 1.22 27.85 -8.68
CA ALA A 347 1.07 29.29 -8.41
C ALA A 347 -0.34 29.68 -7.93
N SER A 348 -1.35 28.87 -8.21
CA SER A 348 -2.74 29.10 -7.77
C SER A 348 -3.06 28.52 -6.38
N ILE A 349 -2.16 27.71 -5.81
CA ILE A 349 -2.35 27.13 -4.47
C ILE A 349 -2.16 28.22 -3.42
N LYS A 350 -3.13 28.32 -2.52
CA LYS A 350 -3.11 29.22 -1.36
C LYS A 350 -3.19 28.36 -0.11
N TRP A 351 -2.03 27.91 0.36
CA TRP A 351 -1.98 27.06 1.55
C TRP A 351 -2.70 27.70 2.74
N ARG A 352 -3.56 26.92 3.36
CA ARG A 352 -4.26 27.30 4.59
C ARG A 352 -3.84 26.34 5.71
N ALA A 353 -3.91 26.82 6.93
CA ALA A 353 -3.58 26.05 8.13
C ALA A 353 -4.60 24.93 8.41
#